data_12113af2ccb7ffcbc2fd32cafa8f260e
#
_entry.id   12113af2ccb7ffcbc2fd32cafa8f260e
#
_cell.length_a   1.000
_cell.length_b   1.000
_cell.length_c   1.000
_cell.angle_alpha   90.00
_cell.angle_beta   90.00
_cell.angle_gamma   90.00
#
_symmetry.space_group_name_H-M   'P 1'
#
loop_
_entity.id
_entity.type
_entity.pdbx_description
1 polymer ?
#
loop_
_entity_poly.entity_id
_entity_poly.type
_entity_poly.pdbx_seq_one_letter_code
_entity_poly.pdbx_strand_id
1 'polypeptide(L)'
;MSRFGFCCKWLNDPSETGGMKVNAVDRDINGRSTTMRWLREHKEEAEQRQWDIMNHNARAALLMVERVGAMVPERRMVRLGSEMLQGYTEPSWIDWWQRQEIQDHCEKIFAPVGEAARRLGVRLSFHPGQFCVLASEADEIVERSILEFEYHADMARWMGYGSSWHDHGFKINVHLSGKGGPAKFLRTLGKLSPEARNLIAIENDEMTNGIDVTLAVAEHCALTLDIHHHWINSGEYITPADPRARRVVESWRGARPALHYSVSREDILVDHDTGTRPDLGQLLDRGYRKQKLRAHSDFLWNTAVTDWALTFSEDWDIQVEAKGKNLATDQLHQQWLNQQ
;
A
#
# COMPACT_ATOMS: atom_id res chain seq x y z
N MET A 1 -0.46 11.79 17.07
CA MET A 1 0.35 10.58 17.36
C MET A 1 0.56 9.87 16.06
N SER A 2 1.82 9.61 15.71
CA SER A 2 2.23 8.96 14.47
C SER A 2 1.94 7.47 14.50
N ARG A 3 1.63 6.90 13.34
CA ARG A 3 1.54 5.44 13.18
C ARG A 3 2.62 4.96 12.23
N PHE A 4 3.17 3.79 12.53
CA PHE A 4 4.14 3.07 11.71
C PHE A 4 3.49 1.77 11.26
N GLY A 5 3.19 1.66 9.97
CA GLY A 5 2.46 0.53 9.38
C GLY A 5 3.32 -0.34 8.48
N PHE A 6 2.86 -1.56 8.21
CA PHE A 6 3.47 -2.50 7.28
C PHE A 6 2.48 -2.93 6.20
N CYS A 7 2.99 -3.68 5.20
CA CYS A 7 2.22 -4.02 3.99
C CYS A 7 1.94 -5.52 3.89
N CYS A 8 0.67 -5.83 3.71
CA CYS A 8 0.10 -7.04 3.12
C CYS A 8 0.23 -8.34 3.90
N LYS A 9 1.34 -8.62 4.58
CA LYS A 9 1.59 -9.92 5.21
C LYS A 9 2.19 -9.75 6.60
N TRP A 10 1.81 -10.67 7.49
CA TRP A 10 2.46 -10.84 8.78
C TRP A 10 3.52 -11.94 8.68
N LEU A 11 4.73 -11.62 9.10
CA LEU A 11 5.83 -12.58 9.23
C LEU A 11 5.95 -13.01 10.69
N ASN A 12 6.20 -14.29 10.91
CA ASN A 12 6.51 -14.81 12.24
C ASN A 12 7.91 -14.35 12.67
N ASP A 13 8.05 -13.97 13.91
CA ASP A 13 9.37 -13.71 14.49
C ASP A 13 10.15 -15.03 14.62
N PRO A 14 11.36 -15.13 14.04
CA PRO A 14 12.19 -16.32 14.18
C PRO A 14 12.52 -16.69 15.63
N SER A 15 12.64 -15.71 16.53
CA SER A 15 12.90 -15.92 17.95
C SER A 15 11.71 -16.61 18.67
N GLU A 16 10.47 -16.33 18.24
CA GLU A 16 9.26 -16.92 18.80
C GLU A 16 8.96 -18.30 18.22
N THR A 17 9.48 -18.61 17.04
CA THR A 17 9.16 -19.82 16.27
C THR A 17 10.28 -20.86 16.23
N GLY A 18 11.29 -20.73 17.11
CA GLY A 18 12.35 -21.73 17.23
C GLY A 18 13.32 -21.77 16.05
N GLY A 19 13.56 -20.63 15.37
CA GLY A 19 14.55 -20.50 14.32
C GLY A 19 14.02 -20.78 12.90
N MET A 20 12.71 -20.69 12.66
CA MET A 20 12.17 -20.67 11.31
C MET A 20 12.74 -19.50 10.50
N LYS A 21 12.82 -19.67 9.18
CA LYS A 21 13.33 -18.64 8.26
C LYS A 21 12.59 -17.32 8.46
N VAL A 22 13.31 -16.20 8.42
CA VAL A 22 12.81 -14.82 8.55
C VAL A 22 11.57 -14.50 7.67
N ASN A 23 11.28 -15.29 6.66
CA ASN A 23 10.15 -15.12 5.75
C ASN A 23 9.00 -16.11 5.99
N ALA A 24 8.94 -16.79 7.14
CA ALA A 24 7.83 -17.66 7.46
C ALA A 24 6.56 -16.85 7.72
N VAL A 25 5.58 -16.97 6.81
CA VAL A 25 4.28 -16.32 6.97
C VAL A 25 3.38 -17.12 7.91
N ASP A 26 2.68 -16.43 8.78
CA ASP A 26 1.59 -17.01 9.54
C ASP A 26 0.41 -17.29 8.57
N ARG A 27 0.08 -18.57 8.41
CA ARG A 27 -0.91 -19.01 7.43
C ARG A 27 -2.35 -18.66 7.78
N ASP A 28 -2.64 -18.38 9.05
CA ASP A 28 -3.99 -18.12 9.52
C ASP A 28 -4.37 -16.64 9.31
N ILE A 29 -3.42 -15.73 9.44
CA ILE A 29 -3.63 -14.30 9.26
C ILE A 29 -3.17 -13.73 7.91
N ASN A 30 -2.66 -14.59 7.04
CA ASN A 30 -2.30 -14.20 5.68
C ASN A 30 -3.25 -14.80 4.64
N GLY A 31 -3.55 -14.01 3.63
CA GLY A 31 -4.44 -14.42 2.55
C GLY A 31 -3.92 -15.62 1.77
N ARG A 32 -4.84 -16.36 1.18
CA ARG A 32 -4.61 -17.45 0.21
C ARG A 32 -4.99 -16.99 -1.17
N SER A 33 -4.38 -17.60 -2.18
CA SER A 33 -4.70 -17.34 -3.57
C SER A 33 -4.80 -18.64 -4.37
N THR A 34 -5.34 -18.52 -5.57
CA THR A 34 -5.30 -19.55 -6.61
C THR A 34 -4.96 -18.89 -7.94
N THR A 35 -4.66 -19.66 -8.96
CA THR A 35 -4.37 -19.12 -10.28
C THR A 35 -5.59 -19.25 -11.19
N MET A 36 -5.75 -18.32 -12.14
CA MET A 36 -6.77 -18.42 -13.17
C MET A 36 -6.63 -19.70 -14.02
N ARG A 37 -5.38 -20.17 -14.14
CA ARG A 37 -5.12 -21.47 -14.79
C ARG A 37 -5.78 -22.61 -14.02
N TRP A 38 -5.59 -22.67 -12.70
CA TRP A 38 -6.17 -23.71 -11.85
C TRP A 38 -7.71 -23.70 -11.94
N LEU A 39 -8.33 -22.52 -11.84
CA LEU A 39 -9.79 -22.38 -11.94
C LEU A 39 -10.34 -22.85 -13.31
N ARG A 40 -9.59 -22.66 -14.38
CA ARG A 40 -9.98 -23.13 -15.72
C ARG A 40 -9.81 -24.65 -15.90
N GLU A 41 -8.81 -25.23 -15.27
CA GLU A 41 -8.52 -26.67 -15.34
C GLU A 41 -9.43 -27.50 -14.41
N HIS A 42 -9.97 -26.90 -13.32
CA HIS A 42 -10.79 -27.60 -12.30
C HIS A 42 -12.19 -26.99 -12.19
N LYS A 43 -12.92 -26.95 -13.30
CA LYS A 43 -14.21 -26.23 -13.40
C LYS A 43 -15.25 -26.68 -12.37
N GLU A 44 -15.29 -27.97 -12.06
CA GLU A 44 -16.26 -28.55 -11.10
C GLU A 44 -15.97 -28.11 -9.65
N GLU A 45 -14.71 -27.79 -9.33
CA GLU A 45 -14.28 -27.38 -7.99
C GLU A 45 -14.09 -25.86 -7.89
N ALA A 46 -14.12 -25.13 -9.02
CA ALA A 46 -13.72 -23.74 -9.10
C ALA A 46 -14.58 -22.82 -8.24
N GLU A 47 -15.90 -22.97 -8.23
CA GLU A 47 -16.79 -22.16 -7.40
C GLU A 47 -16.54 -22.42 -5.89
N GLN A 48 -16.41 -23.69 -5.49
CA GLN A 48 -16.11 -24.02 -4.09
C GLN A 48 -14.76 -23.43 -3.68
N ARG A 49 -13.76 -23.47 -4.56
CA ARG A 49 -12.45 -22.86 -4.32
C ARG A 49 -12.54 -21.36 -4.12
N GLN A 50 -13.39 -20.66 -4.87
CA GLN A 50 -13.66 -19.22 -4.68
C GLN A 50 -14.28 -18.94 -3.31
N TRP A 51 -15.30 -19.72 -2.92
CA TRP A 51 -15.91 -19.62 -1.60
C TRP A 51 -14.88 -19.83 -0.47
N ASP A 52 -14.05 -20.85 -0.58
CA ASP A 52 -13.04 -21.17 0.45
C ASP A 52 -12.00 -20.05 0.59
N ILE A 53 -11.52 -19.49 -0.54
CA ILE A 53 -10.53 -18.41 -0.55
C ILE A 53 -11.15 -17.13 0.01
N MET A 54 -12.33 -16.73 -0.45
CA MET A 54 -13.02 -15.53 -0.01
C MET A 54 -13.25 -15.55 1.50
N ASN A 55 -13.82 -16.63 2.03
CA ASN A 55 -14.07 -16.78 3.46
C ASN A 55 -12.76 -16.79 4.28
N HIS A 56 -11.73 -17.49 3.80
CA HIS A 56 -10.44 -17.51 4.46
C HIS A 56 -9.82 -16.10 4.50
N ASN A 57 -9.85 -15.38 3.37
CA ASN A 57 -9.18 -14.08 3.24
C ASN A 57 -9.86 -12.99 4.08
N ALA A 58 -11.20 -12.99 4.15
CA ALA A 58 -11.92 -12.09 5.04
C ALA A 58 -11.61 -12.39 6.52
N ARG A 59 -11.57 -13.67 6.92
CA ARG A 59 -11.17 -14.07 8.26
C ARG A 59 -9.71 -13.69 8.57
N ALA A 60 -8.80 -13.93 7.64
CA ALA A 60 -7.38 -13.56 7.78
C ALA A 60 -7.21 -12.04 7.96
N ALA A 61 -7.95 -11.24 7.17
CA ALA A 61 -7.96 -9.79 7.32
C ALA A 61 -8.47 -9.35 8.72
N LEU A 62 -9.53 -9.99 9.23
CA LEU A 62 -10.03 -9.71 10.58
C LEU A 62 -8.98 -10.03 11.65
N LEU A 63 -8.37 -11.21 11.58
CA LEU A 63 -7.31 -11.62 12.52
C LEU A 63 -6.09 -10.70 12.43
N MET A 64 -5.72 -10.23 11.24
CA MET A 64 -4.67 -9.24 11.03
C MET A 64 -4.99 -7.93 11.76
N VAL A 65 -6.21 -7.42 11.58
CA VAL A 65 -6.67 -6.19 12.22
C VAL A 65 -6.70 -6.33 13.74
N GLU A 66 -7.17 -7.46 14.26
CA GLU A 66 -7.20 -7.73 15.71
C GLU A 66 -5.78 -7.81 16.31
N ARG A 67 -4.85 -8.46 15.61
CA ARG A 67 -3.45 -8.54 16.03
C ARG A 67 -2.79 -7.16 16.03
N VAL A 68 -2.97 -6.39 14.97
CA VAL A 68 -2.46 -5.00 14.88
C VAL A 68 -3.12 -4.10 15.93
N GLY A 69 -4.41 -4.29 16.17
CA GLY A 69 -5.17 -3.54 17.19
C GLY A 69 -4.74 -3.84 18.64
N ALA A 70 -4.14 -4.99 18.90
CA ALA A 70 -3.55 -5.33 20.18
C ALA A 70 -2.17 -4.70 20.43
N MET A 71 -1.55 -4.13 19.39
CA MET A 71 -0.26 -3.43 19.52
C MET A 71 -0.43 -2.04 20.15
N VAL A 72 0.69 -1.39 20.47
CA VAL A 72 0.71 0.01 20.91
C VAL A 72 0.11 0.92 19.82
N PRO A 73 -0.48 2.07 20.19
CA PRO A 73 -1.19 2.94 19.24
C PRO A 73 -0.36 3.33 18.00
N GLU A 74 0.94 3.55 18.16
CA GLU A 74 1.88 3.91 17.12
C GLU A 74 2.09 2.80 16.08
N ARG A 75 1.68 1.57 16.38
CA ARG A 75 1.78 0.42 15.48
C ARG A 75 0.44 0.03 14.83
N ARG A 76 -0.66 0.74 15.14
CA ARG A 76 -2.01 0.41 14.67
C ARG A 76 -2.28 0.94 13.26
N MET A 77 -1.47 0.46 12.31
CA MET A 77 -1.62 0.75 10.88
C MET A 77 -1.18 -0.45 10.04
N VAL A 78 -1.99 -0.85 9.08
CA VAL A 78 -1.67 -1.93 8.14
C VAL A 78 -2.31 -1.71 6.77
N ARG A 79 -1.55 -1.93 5.72
CA ARG A 79 -2.06 -2.06 4.36
C ARG A 79 -2.45 -3.52 4.11
N LEU A 80 -3.73 -3.77 3.88
CA LEU A 80 -4.22 -5.10 3.57
C LEU A 80 -3.76 -5.55 2.17
N GLY A 81 -3.66 -6.85 1.97
CA GLY A 81 -3.31 -7.40 0.66
C GLY A 81 -4.39 -7.14 -0.40
N SER A 82 -3.99 -6.95 -1.64
CA SER A 82 -4.91 -6.67 -2.75
C SER A 82 -5.55 -7.93 -3.33
N GLU A 83 -4.92 -9.10 -3.18
CA GLU A 83 -5.38 -10.35 -3.80
C GLU A 83 -6.34 -11.13 -2.90
N MET A 84 -7.40 -10.46 -2.39
CA MET A 84 -8.36 -11.11 -1.49
C MET A 84 -9.42 -11.92 -2.22
N LEU A 85 -9.90 -11.44 -3.38
CA LEU A 85 -10.97 -12.06 -4.17
C LEU A 85 -10.43 -12.38 -5.56
N GLN A 86 -10.14 -13.64 -5.78
CA GLN A 86 -9.44 -14.09 -6.99
C GLN A 86 -10.32 -13.97 -8.24
N GLY A 87 -9.80 -13.32 -9.27
CA GLY A 87 -10.51 -13.16 -10.54
C GLY A 87 -11.72 -12.24 -10.49
N TYR A 88 -11.80 -11.32 -9.50
CA TYR A 88 -12.93 -10.39 -9.38
C TYR A 88 -13.11 -9.55 -10.65
N THR A 89 -12.03 -9.15 -11.29
CA THR A 89 -12.01 -8.37 -12.53
C THR A 89 -11.81 -9.19 -13.79
N GLU A 90 -11.74 -10.54 -13.65
CA GLU A 90 -11.51 -11.45 -14.78
C GLU A 90 -12.81 -11.68 -15.56
N PRO A 91 -12.84 -11.48 -16.90
CA PRO A 91 -14.07 -11.58 -17.67
C PRO A 91 -14.85 -12.89 -17.48
N SER A 92 -14.13 -14.00 -17.26
CA SER A 92 -14.75 -15.32 -17.06
C SER A 92 -15.40 -15.50 -15.68
N TRP A 93 -15.19 -14.56 -14.74
CA TRP A 93 -15.70 -14.62 -13.37
C TRP A 93 -16.54 -13.41 -12.96
N ILE A 94 -16.58 -12.35 -13.77
CA ILE A 94 -17.35 -11.12 -13.45
C ILE A 94 -18.80 -11.45 -13.12
N ASP A 95 -19.48 -12.25 -13.95
CA ASP A 95 -20.90 -12.60 -13.75
C ASP A 95 -21.11 -13.35 -12.43
N TRP A 96 -20.16 -14.19 -12.03
CA TRP A 96 -20.22 -14.89 -10.75
C TRP A 96 -20.09 -13.92 -9.58
N TRP A 97 -19.11 -13.03 -9.64
CA TRP A 97 -18.90 -12.01 -8.59
C TRP A 97 -20.03 -11.03 -8.48
N GLN A 98 -20.76 -10.74 -9.57
CA GLN A 98 -21.90 -9.83 -9.58
C GLN A 98 -23.21 -10.46 -9.09
N ARG A 99 -23.28 -11.76 -8.81
CA ARG A 99 -24.45 -12.39 -8.21
C ARG A 99 -24.78 -11.75 -6.87
N GLN A 100 -26.05 -11.40 -6.64
CA GLN A 100 -26.46 -10.73 -5.40
C GLN A 100 -26.07 -11.52 -4.15
N GLU A 101 -26.23 -12.84 -4.18
CA GLU A 101 -25.84 -13.73 -3.08
C GLU A 101 -24.37 -13.65 -2.72
N ILE A 102 -23.48 -13.44 -3.71
CA ILE A 102 -22.04 -13.28 -3.52
C ILE A 102 -21.73 -11.92 -2.93
N GLN A 103 -22.37 -10.87 -3.44
CA GLN A 103 -22.22 -9.49 -2.95
C GLN A 103 -22.67 -9.39 -1.48
N ASP A 104 -23.86 -9.91 -1.15
CA ASP A 104 -24.40 -9.93 0.20
C ASP A 104 -23.49 -10.72 1.16
N HIS A 105 -22.89 -11.81 0.67
CA HIS A 105 -21.95 -12.59 1.45
C HIS A 105 -20.64 -11.83 1.67
N CYS A 106 -20.09 -11.18 0.65
CA CYS A 106 -18.92 -10.33 0.77
C CYS A 106 -19.13 -9.23 1.82
N GLU A 107 -20.25 -8.51 1.74
CA GLU A 107 -20.59 -7.50 2.74
C GLU A 107 -20.63 -8.09 4.15
N LYS A 108 -21.30 -9.23 4.34
CA LYS A 108 -21.40 -9.92 5.63
C LYS A 108 -20.05 -10.30 6.23
N ILE A 109 -19.09 -10.76 5.40
CA ILE A 109 -17.79 -11.25 5.91
C ILE A 109 -16.75 -10.14 6.03
N PHE A 110 -16.85 -9.05 5.24
CA PHE A 110 -15.90 -7.94 5.31
C PHE A 110 -16.32 -6.83 6.29
N ALA A 111 -17.62 -6.64 6.57
CA ALA A 111 -18.08 -5.66 7.55
C ALA A 111 -17.38 -5.79 8.92
N PRO A 112 -17.21 -7.00 9.50
CA PRO A 112 -16.52 -7.18 10.78
C PRO A 112 -15.06 -6.69 10.75
N VAL A 113 -14.38 -6.73 9.58
CA VAL A 113 -12.99 -6.24 9.43
C VAL A 113 -12.93 -4.73 9.65
N GLY A 114 -13.82 -3.97 9.00
CA GLY A 114 -13.89 -2.53 9.16
C GLY A 114 -14.37 -2.12 10.55
N GLU A 115 -15.35 -2.82 11.12
CA GLU A 115 -15.82 -2.60 12.49
C GLU A 115 -14.71 -2.79 13.53
N ALA A 116 -13.95 -3.88 13.42
CA ALA A 116 -12.81 -4.14 14.28
C ALA A 116 -11.73 -3.05 14.14
N ALA A 117 -11.42 -2.64 12.90
CA ALA A 117 -10.44 -1.60 12.65
C ALA A 117 -10.84 -0.26 13.31
N ARG A 118 -12.08 0.17 13.14
CA ARG A 118 -12.60 1.39 13.79
C ARG A 118 -12.60 1.28 15.31
N ARG A 119 -13.10 0.17 15.85
CA ARG A 119 -13.15 -0.08 17.31
C ARG A 119 -11.76 -0.09 17.95
N LEU A 120 -10.76 -0.66 17.27
CA LEU A 120 -9.40 -0.79 17.79
C LEU A 120 -8.48 0.38 17.40
N GLY A 121 -8.97 1.33 16.61
CA GLY A 121 -8.19 2.47 16.13
C GLY A 121 -7.09 2.09 15.14
N VAL A 122 -7.27 1.00 14.38
CA VAL A 122 -6.34 0.55 13.34
C VAL A 122 -6.61 1.31 12.05
N ARG A 123 -5.59 1.98 11.50
CA ARG A 123 -5.66 2.61 10.19
C ARG A 123 -5.41 1.56 9.10
N LEU A 124 -6.36 1.46 8.17
CA LEU A 124 -6.27 0.54 7.04
C LEU A 124 -6.01 1.29 5.73
N SER A 125 -5.44 0.58 4.75
CA SER A 125 -5.32 1.03 3.36
C SER A 125 -5.26 -0.17 2.41
N PHE A 126 -5.46 0.11 1.12
CA PHE A 126 -5.14 -0.79 0.02
C PHE A 126 -4.12 -0.17 -0.92
N HIS A 127 -3.54 -1.01 -1.76
CA HIS A 127 -2.69 -0.59 -2.87
C HIS A 127 -2.82 -1.60 -4.01
N PRO A 128 -3.60 -1.29 -5.06
CA PRO A 128 -3.65 -2.09 -6.28
C PRO A 128 -2.28 -2.36 -6.85
N GLY A 129 -2.12 -3.49 -7.53
CA GLY A 129 -0.86 -3.87 -8.14
C GLY A 129 -0.39 -2.89 -9.23
N GLN A 130 0.86 -3.00 -9.62
CA GLN A 130 1.53 -2.14 -10.62
C GLN A 130 0.83 -2.08 -12.01
N PHE A 131 -0.13 -2.94 -12.26
CA PHE A 131 -0.91 -2.96 -13.50
C PHE A 131 -2.13 -2.04 -13.48
N CYS A 132 -2.46 -1.43 -12.35
CA CYS A 132 -3.48 -0.40 -12.21
C CYS A 132 -2.92 0.95 -12.67
N VAL A 133 -3.03 1.26 -13.98
CA VAL A 133 -2.43 2.43 -14.63
C VAL A 133 -3.52 3.38 -15.11
N LEU A 134 -4.11 4.16 -14.19
CA LEU A 134 -5.23 5.07 -14.45
C LEU A 134 -4.89 6.23 -15.40
N ALA A 135 -3.60 6.53 -15.60
CA ALA A 135 -3.11 7.56 -16.51
C ALA A 135 -2.49 6.98 -17.80
N SER A 136 -2.83 5.75 -18.19
CA SER A 136 -2.37 5.17 -19.46
C SER A 136 -2.92 5.94 -20.67
N GLU A 137 -2.13 6.03 -21.73
CA GLU A 137 -2.62 6.54 -23.02
C GLU A 137 -3.57 5.57 -23.72
N ALA A 138 -3.43 4.24 -23.46
CA ALA A 138 -4.27 3.20 -24.01
C ALA A 138 -5.57 3.07 -23.22
N ASP A 139 -6.71 3.32 -23.84
CA ASP A 139 -8.03 3.31 -23.19
C ASP A 139 -8.38 1.93 -22.61
N GLU A 140 -8.00 0.83 -23.27
CA GLU A 140 -8.20 -0.53 -22.78
C GLU A 140 -7.46 -0.80 -21.44
N ILE A 141 -6.27 -0.20 -21.26
CA ILE A 141 -5.52 -0.29 -20.01
C ILE A 141 -6.24 0.54 -18.93
N VAL A 142 -6.75 1.71 -19.29
CA VAL A 142 -7.52 2.56 -18.37
C VAL A 142 -8.79 1.85 -17.90
N GLU A 143 -9.55 1.23 -18.80
CA GLU A 143 -10.77 0.49 -18.47
C GLU A 143 -10.51 -0.66 -17.50
N ARG A 144 -9.46 -1.47 -17.75
CA ARG A 144 -9.04 -2.52 -16.81
C ARG A 144 -8.57 -1.95 -15.48
N SER A 145 -7.89 -0.82 -15.49
CA SER A 145 -7.43 -0.15 -14.27
C SER A 145 -8.59 0.41 -13.45
N ILE A 146 -9.65 0.90 -14.10
CA ILE A 146 -10.88 1.30 -13.43
C ILE A 146 -11.52 0.10 -12.74
N LEU A 147 -11.68 -1.03 -13.43
CA LEU A 147 -12.23 -2.25 -12.83
C LEU A 147 -11.41 -2.72 -11.62
N GLU A 148 -10.09 -2.71 -11.76
CA GLU A 148 -9.18 -3.09 -10.67
C GLU A 148 -9.27 -2.12 -9.48
N PHE A 149 -9.44 -0.82 -9.73
CA PHE A 149 -9.61 0.17 -8.67
C PHE A 149 -10.97 0.03 -7.99
N GLU A 150 -12.05 -0.13 -8.77
CA GLU A 150 -13.41 -0.34 -8.25
C GLU A 150 -13.50 -1.63 -7.42
N TYR A 151 -12.80 -2.70 -7.78
CA TYR A 151 -12.66 -3.89 -6.96
C TYR A 151 -12.17 -3.57 -5.54
N HIS A 152 -11.15 -2.73 -5.42
CA HIS A 152 -10.64 -2.31 -4.11
C HIS A 152 -11.64 -1.38 -3.38
N ALA A 153 -12.37 -0.55 -4.13
CA ALA A 153 -13.42 0.29 -3.57
C ALA A 153 -14.62 -0.55 -3.07
N ASP A 154 -14.96 -1.66 -3.76
CA ASP A 154 -15.98 -2.60 -3.31
C ASP A 154 -15.62 -3.24 -1.97
N MET A 155 -14.39 -3.74 -1.84
CA MET A 155 -13.91 -4.28 -0.56
C MET A 155 -13.94 -3.23 0.56
N ALA A 156 -13.50 -2.00 0.27
CA ALA A 156 -13.54 -0.91 1.23
C ALA A 156 -14.98 -0.56 1.64
N ARG A 157 -15.92 -0.54 0.70
CA ARG A 157 -17.35 -0.27 0.93
C ARG A 157 -17.98 -1.34 1.83
N TRP A 158 -17.72 -2.63 1.59
CA TRP A 158 -18.17 -3.71 2.48
C TRP A 158 -17.59 -3.62 3.90
N MET A 159 -16.40 -3.04 4.04
CA MET A 159 -15.81 -2.72 5.33
C MET A 159 -16.39 -1.44 5.97
N GLY A 160 -17.28 -0.72 5.28
CA GLY A 160 -17.92 0.51 5.74
C GLY A 160 -17.07 1.76 5.55
N TYR A 161 -16.22 1.80 4.51
CA TYR A 161 -15.44 2.97 4.09
C TYR A 161 -15.94 3.51 2.74
N GLY A 162 -15.56 4.74 2.42
CA GLY A 162 -15.84 5.38 1.12
C GLY A 162 -17.02 6.35 1.14
N SER A 163 -17.81 6.38 2.20
CA SER A 163 -18.95 7.31 2.31
C SER A 163 -18.52 8.78 2.40
N SER A 164 -17.30 9.03 2.85
CA SER A 164 -16.72 10.37 2.95
C SER A 164 -15.23 10.38 2.58
N TRP A 165 -14.68 11.58 2.33
CA TRP A 165 -13.26 11.79 2.03
C TRP A 165 -12.31 11.28 3.13
N HIS A 166 -12.75 11.37 4.38
CA HIS A 166 -11.84 11.19 5.52
C HIS A 166 -11.97 9.85 6.23
N ASP A 167 -12.88 9.00 5.84
CA ASP A 167 -13.25 7.74 6.50
C ASP A 167 -12.09 7.07 7.27
N HIS A 168 -11.83 7.57 8.48
CA HIS A 168 -10.75 7.11 9.37
C HIS A 168 -9.35 7.11 8.73
N GLY A 169 -9.11 7.96 7.70
CA GLY A 169 -7.86 8.02 6.95
C GLY A 169 -7.63 6.84 6.01
N PHE A 170 -8.66 6.04 5.73
CA PHE A 170 -8.58 4.95 4.78
C PHE A 170 -8.35 5.48 3.37
N LYS A 171 -7.35 4.94 2.67
CA LYS A 171 -7.09 5.26 1.26
C LYS A 171 -6.69 4.02 0.46
N ILE A 172 -6.95 4.10 -0.83
CA ILE A 172 -6.48 3.17 -1.85
C ILE A 172 -5.40 3.90 -2.63
N ASN A 173 -4.14 3.55 -2.41
CA ASN A 173 -3.00 4.22 -3.03
C ASN A 173 -2.75 3.64 -4.42
N VAL A 174 -2.51 4.49 -5.42
CA VAL A 174 -2.05 4.09 -6.74
C VAL A 174 -1.02 5.07 -7.25
N HIS A 175 -0.03 4.57 -7.99
CA HIS A 175 0.97 5.44 -8.60
C HIS A 175 0.36 6.29 -9.71
N LEU A 176 0.81 7.53 -9.85
CA LEU A 176 0.56 8.31 -11.05
C LEU A 176 1.45 7.78 -12.19
N SER A 177 1.24 6.52 -12.55
CA SER A 177 1.96 5.87 -13.64
C SER A 177 1.23 6.04 -14.98
N GLY A 178 1.99 6.00 -16.08
CA GLY A 178 1.46 6.17 -17.42
C GLY A 178 1.77 7.52 -18.04
N LYS A 179 2.00 7.51 -19.36
CA LYS A 179 2.44 8.68 -20.12
C LYS A 179 1.35 9.77 -20.29
N GLY A 180 0.09 9.43 -20.07
CA GLY A 180 -1.02 10.38 -20.14
C GLY A 180 -1.03 11.41 -19.00
N GLY A 181 -0.27 11.15 -17.93
CA GLY A 181 -0.03 12.08 -16.84
C GLY A 181 -1.29 12.59 -16.13
N PRO A 182 -1.19 13.76 -15.44
CA PRO A 182 -2.29 14.33 -14.68
C PRO A 182 -3.58 14.55 -15.47
N ALA A 183 -3.47 15.05 -16.70
CA ALA A 183 -4.64 15.36 -17.53
C ALA A 183 -5.46 14.11 -17.89
N LYS A 184 -4.80 13.00 -18.20
CA LYS A 184 -5.49 11.71 -18.45
C LYS A 184 -6.07 11.17 -17.17
N PHE A 185 -5.30 11.22 -16.07
CA PHE A 185 -5.78 10.78 -14.77
C PHE A 185 -7.06 11.51 -14.35
N LEU A 186 -7.13 12.84 -14.45
CA LEU A 186 -8.31 13.62 -14.07
C LEU A 186 -9.55 13.23 -14.88
N ARG A 187 -9.39 12.93 -16.18
CA ARG A 187 -10.49 12.38 -16.99
C ARG A 187 -10.94 11.00 -16.50
N THR A 188 -9.99 10.15 -16.11
CA THR A 188 -10.28 8.82 -15.57
C THR A 188 -10.93 8.91 -14.20
N LEU A 189 -10.48 9.82 -13.33
CA LEU A 189 -11.06 10.06 -12.01
C LEU A 189 -12.57 10.37 -12.10
N GLY A 190 -12.98 11.11 -13.13
CA GLY A 190 -14.39 11.41 -13.38
C GLY A 190 -15.26 10.18 -13.72
N LYS A 191 -14.65 9.05 -14.10
CA LYS A 191 -15.33 7.78 -14.42
C LYS A 191 -15.47 6.84 -13.21
N LEU A 192 -14.73 7.09 -12.13
CA LEU A 192 -14.79 6.29 -10.90
C LEU A 192 -16.07 6.56 -10.13
N SER A 193 -16.54 5.58 -9.36
CA SER A 193 -17.65 5.72 -8.43
C SER A 193 -17.39 6.82 -7.38
N PRO A 194 -18.41 7.40 -6.74
CA PRO A 194 -18.23 8.39 -5.68
C PRO A 194 -17.35 7.87 -4.54
N GLU A 195 -17.53 6.64 -4.12
CA GLU A 195 -16.76 5.97 -3.07
C GLU A 195 -15.30 5.81 -3.48
N ALA A 196 -15.03 5.35 -4.69
CA ALA A 196 -13.69 5.23 -5.23
C ALA A 196 -12.96 6.59 -5.26
N ARG A 197 -13.66 7.67 -5.66
CA ARG A 197 -13.11 9.03 -5.63
C ARG A 197 -12.82 9.54 -4.23
N ASN A 198 -13.62 9.16 -3.23
CA ASN A 198 -13.35 9.49 -1.84
C ASN A 198 -12.12 8.75 -1.30
N LEU A 199 -11.89 7.52 -1.78
CA LEU A 199 -10.86 6.63 -1.26
C LEU A 199 -9.51 6.76 -1.95
N ILE A 200 -9.44 7.31 -3.15
CA ILE A 200 -8.19 7.34 -3.92
C ILE A 200 -7.14 8.24 -3.27
N ALA A 201 -5.88 7.77 -3.25
CA ALA A 201 -4.69 8.57 -3.02
C ALA A 201 -3.68 8.30 -4.13
N ILE A 202 -3.08 9.36 -4.67
CA ILE A 202 -2.12 9.27 -5.76
C ILE A 202 -0.71 9.40 -5.23
N GLU A 203 0.12 8.43 -5.59
CA GLU A 203 1.51 8.32 -5.18
C GLU A 203 2.45 8.78 -6.29
N ASN A 204 3.53 9.49 -5.92
CA ASN A 204 4.59 9.85 -6.85
C ASN A 204 5.37 8.60 -7.29
N ASP A 205 5.67 8.55 -8.58
CA ASP A 205 6.38 7.46 -9.22
C ASP A 205 7.90 7.75 -9.28
N GLU A 206 8.72 6.72 -9.15
CA GLU A 206 10.17 6.86 -9.13
C GLU A 206 10.81 7.04 -10.52
N MET A 207 10.05 6.73 -11.59
CA MET A 207 10.59 6.72 -12.95
C MET A 207 9.93 7.72 -13.89
N THR A 208 8.61 7.95 -13.74
CA THR A 208 7.80 8.64 -14.73
C THR A 208 7.30 9.99 -14.21
N ASN A 209 6.47 9.99 -13.20
CA ASN A 209 5.80 11.17 -12.67
C ASN A 209 6.19 11.40 -11.20
N GLY A 210 7.28 12.12 -10.98
CA GLY A 210 7.72 12.51 -9.65
C GLY A 210 6.75 13.47 -8.96
N ILE A 211 7.09 13.88 -7.74
CA ILE A 211 6.20 14.68 -6.89
C ILE A 211 5.71 15.97 -7.57
N ASP A 212 6.58 16.67 -8.31
CA ASP A 212 6.24 17.94 -8.96
C ASP A 212 5.10 17.77 -9.99
N VAL A 213 5.07 16.63 -10.70
CA VAL A 213 3.99 16.28 -11.63
C VAL A 213 2.75 15.83 -10.87
N THR A 214 2.93 15.06 -9.82
CA THR A 214 1.82 14.50 -9.00
C THR A 214 1.04 15.60 -8.28
N LEU A 215 1.69 16.70 -7.89
CA LEU A 215 1.04 17.86 -7.27
C LEU A 215 -0.05 18.51 -8.15
N ALA A 216 -0.03 18.31 -9.46
CA ALA A 216 -1.07 18.83 -10.35
C ALA A 216 -2.47 18.24 -10.09
N VAL A 217 -2.59 17.13 -9.35
CA VAL A 217 -3.88 16.51 -9.00
C VAL A 217 -4.27 16.69 -7.53
N ALA A 218 -3.49 17.46 -6.74
CA ALA A 218 -3.68 17.65 -5.31
C ALA A 218 -5.05 18.23 -4.90
N GLU A 219 -5.66 19.06 -5.76
CA GLU A 219 -6.98 19.63 -5.52
C GLU A 219 -8.12 18.62 -5.69
N HIS A 220 -7.85 17.48 -6.33
CA HIS A 220 -8.87 16.50 -6.71
C HIS A 220 -8.85 15.23 -5.86
N CYS A 221 -7.68 14.85 -5.33
CA CYS A 221 -7.50 13.64 -4.51
C CYS A 221 -6.38 13.82 -3.49
N ALA A 222 -6.35 12.95 -2.47
CA ALA A 222 -5.22 12.90 -1.55
C ALA A 222 -3.95 12.44 -2.29
N LEU A 223 -2.80 12.91 -1.85
CA LEU A 223 -1.51 12.47 -2.37
C LEU A 223 -0.76 11.67 -1.31
N THR A 224 -0.09 10.62 -1.73
CA THR A 224 0.87 9.87 -0.91
C THR A 224 2.26 10.22 -1.37
N LEU A 225 3.08 10.74 -0.47
CA LEU A 225 4.50 10.98 -0.74
C LEU A 225 5.27 9.68 -0.45
N ASP A 226 5.77 9.01 -1.50
CA ASP A 226 6.83 8.02 -1.29
C ASP A 226 8.17 8.74 -1.37
N ILE A 227 8.85 8.77 -0.21
CA ILE A 227 10.12 9.49 -0.06
C ILE A 227 11.29 8.75 -0.71
N HIS A 228 11.22 7.43 -0.83
CA HIS A 228 12.21 6.63 -1.56
C HIS A 228 12.06 6.81 -3.07
N HIS A 229 10.83 6.80 -3.60
CA HIS A 229 10.56 7.13 -5.01
C HIS A 229 11.03 8.53 -5.36
N HIS A 230 10.78 9.49 -4.47
CA HIS A 230 11.27 10.86 -4.66
C HIS A 230 12.81 10.91 -4.75
N TRP A 231 13.51 10.22 -3.84
CA TRP A 231 14.96 10.14 -3.88
C TRP A 231 15.47 9.47 -5.16
N ILE A 232 14.88 8.35 -5.61
CA ILE A 232 15.22 7.69 -6.88
C ILE A 232 14.99 8.60 -8.08
N ASN A 233 13.91 9.38 -8.05
CA ASN A 233 13.56 10.29 -9.15
C ASN A 233 14.53 11.47 -9.24
N SER A 234 14.73 12.19 -8.14
CA SER A 234 15.41 13.50 -8.09
C SER A 234 16.82 13.46 -7.48
N GLY A 235 17.14 12.48 -6.63
CA GLY A 235 18.33 12.46 -5.78
C GLY A 235 18.19 13.28 -4.49
N GLU A 236 17.07 13.93 -4.26
CA GLU A 236 16.84 14.82 -3.12
C GLU A 236 16.33 14.06 -1.90
N TYR A 237 16.82 14.41 -0.74
CA TYR A 237 16.26 14.04 0.56
C TYR A 237 15.26 15.13 0.98
N ILE A 238 14.05 15.09 0.42
CA ILE A 238 12.96 16.02 0.73
C ILE A 238 12.68 16.06 2.25
N THR A 239 12.30 17.21 2.77
CA THR A 239 12.01 17.40 4.20
C THR A 239 10.55 17.73 4.44
N PRO A 240 10.02 17.58 5.67
CA PRO A 240 8.65 17.99 6.01
C PRO A 240 8.37 19.48 5.76
N ALA A 241 9.42 20.31 5.85
CA ALA A 241 9.32 21.76 5.61
C ALA A 241 9.27 22.15 4.12
N ASP A 242 9.57 21.22 3.21
CA ASP A 242 9.53 21.46 1.77
C ASP A 242 8.11 21.88 1.32
N PRO A 243 7.96 22.92 0.50
CA PRO A 243 6.66 23.34 0.00
C PRO A 243 5.86 22.23 -0.70
N ARG A 244 6.54 21.30 -1.38
CA ARG A 244 5.93 20.13 -2.03
C ARG A 244 5.32 19.18 -1.01
N ALA A 245 6.04 18.88 0.08
CA ALA A 245 5.54 18.05 1.18
C ALA A 245 4.33 18.70 1.86
N ARG A 246 4.35 20.03 2.08
CA ARG A 246 3.21 20.78 2.62
C ARG A 246 1.99 20.69 1.72
N ARG A 247 2.15 20.81 0.41
CA ARG A 247 1.05 20.65 -0.56
C ARG A 247 0.47 19.23 -0.53
N VAL A 248 1.29 18.21 -0.29
CA VAL A 248 0.79 16.85 -0.04
C VAL A 248 -0.07 16.80 1.22
N VAL A 249 0.37 17.41 2.35
CA VAL A 249 -0.44 17.50 3.58
C VAL A 249 -1.79 18.18 3.32
N GLU A 250 -1.80 19.31 2.62
CA GLU A 250 -3.01 20.05 2.26
C GLU A 250 -4.00 19.20 1.47
N SER A 251 -3.52 18.34 0.57
CA SER A 251 -4.37 17.44 -0.23
C SER A 251 -5.20 16.45 0.63
N TRP A 252 -4.80 16.20 1.87
CA TRP A 252 -5.53 15.36 2.82
C TRP A 252 -6.67 16.09 3.54
N ARG A 253 -6.86 17.38 3.29
CA ARG A 253 -8.02 18.18 3.76
C ARG A 253 -8.28 18.03 5.27
N GLY A 254 -7.22 18.02 6.08
CA GLY A 254 -7.28 17.89 7.53
C GLY A 254 -7.21 16.47 8.09
N ALA A 255 -7.33 15.42 7.27
CA ALA A 255 -6.94 14.08 7.71
C ALA A 255 -5.42 13.96 7.79
N ARG A 256 -4.92 13.14 8.73
CA ARG A 256 -3.48 12.90 8.85
C ARG A 256 -2.95 12.19 7.60
N PRO A 257 -1.94 12.76 6.89
CA PRO A 257 -1.38 12.15 5.70
C PRO A 257 -0.64 10.86 6.03
N ALA A 258 -0.53 9.97 5.02
CA ALA A 258 0.38 8.85 5.05
C ALA A 258 1.48 9.06 4.01
N LEU A 259 2.71 8.69 4.35
CA LEU A 259 3.82 8.57 3.41
C LEU A 259 4.26 7.12 3.30
N HIS A 260 4.90 6.77 2.17
CA HIS A 260 5.58 5.50 2.01
C HIS A 260 7.08 5.65 2.22
N TYR A 261 7.66 4.63 2.83
CA TYR A 261 9.07 4.59 3.16
C TYR A 261 9.67 3.22 2.89
N SER A 262 10.77 3.20 2.19
CA SER A 262 11.65 2.05 1.99
C SER A 262 13.10 2.50 1.84
N VAL A 263 14.03 1.54 1.78
CA VAL A 263 15.45 1.76 1.49
C VAL A 263 15.86 0.85 0.32
N SER A 264 16.82 1.30 -0.48
CA SER A 264 17.45 0.42 -1.48
C SER A 264 18.07 -0.80 -0.82
N ARG A 265 18.10 -1.93 -1.54
CA ARG A 265 18.57 -3.21 -1.00
C ARG A 265 20.05 -3.14 -0.57
N GLU A 266 20.33 -3.72 0.58
CA GLU A 266 21.67 -3.84 1.13
C GLU A 266 22.64 -4.62 0.23
N ASP A 267 22.15 -5.65 -0.47
CA ASP A 267 22.96 -6.46 -1.41
C ASP A 267 23.27 -5.73 -2.73
N ILE A 268 22.66 -4.57 -2.97
CA ILE A 268 23.01 -3.67 -4.08
C ILE A 268 23.99 -2.62 -3.61
N LEU A 269 23.84 -2.10 -2.41
CA LEU A 269 24.71 -1.08 -1.81
C LEU A 269 25.73 -1.72 -0.86
N VAL A 270 26.42 -2.75 -1.35
CA VAL A 270 27.47 -3.45 -0.58
C VAL A 270 28.54 -2.46 -0.12
N ASP A 271 28.97 -2.59 1.13
CA ASP A 271 29.99 -1.75 1.79
C ASP A 271 29.59 -0.25 1.94
N HIS A 272 28.31 0.10 1.74
CA HIS A 272 27.85 1.45 2.07
C HIS A 272 27.71 1.62 3.58
N ASP A 273 28.25 2.70 4.11
CA ASP A 273 28.14 3.01 5.55
C ASP A 273 26.69 3.24 5.97
N THR A 274 26.24 2.50 6.98
CA THR A 274 24.88 2.55 7.50
C THR A 274 24.51 3.90 8.13
N GLY A 275 25.50 4.65 8.62
CA GLY A 275 25.36 5.97 9.22
C GLY A 275 25.39 7.12 8.22
N THR A 276 25.51 6.83 6.92
CA THR A 276 25.59 7.85 5.86
C THR A 276 24.47 7.63 4.83
N ARG A 277 23.79 8.71 4.45
CA ARG A 277 22.77 8.66 3.38
C ARG A 277 23.44 8.47 2.02
N PRO A 278 22.98 7.54 1.17
CA PRO A 278 23.49 7.36 -0.18
C PRO A 278 23.29 8.61 -1.03
N ASP A 279 24.32 9.02 -1.78
CA ASP A 279 24.22 10.08 -2.79
C ASP A 279 23.93 9.45 -4.15
N LEU A 280 22.74 9.78 -4.73
CA LEU A 280 22.30 9.20 -5.98
C LEU A 280 23.22 9.55 -7.14
N GLY A 281 23.73 10.78 -7.21
CA GLY A 281 24.65 11.22 -8.27
C GLY A 281 25.91 10.40 -8.28
N GLN A 282 26.56 10.26 -7.12
CA GLN A 282 27.77 9.43 -6.98
C GLN A 282 27.52 7.96 -7.30
N LEU A 283 26.35 7.41 -6.93
CA LEU A 283 25.99 6.03 -7.27
C LEU A 283 25.84 5.86 -8.79
N LEU A 284 25.19 6.79 -9.47
CA LEU A 284 25.02 6.76 -10.92
C LEU A 284 26.38 6.89 -11.65
N ASP A 285 27.27 7.77 -11.19
CA ASP A 285 28.63 7.93 -11.70
C ASP A 285 29.47 6.65 -11.54
N ARG A 286 29.20 5.87 -10.49
CA ARG A 286 29.82 4.55 -10.24
C ARG A 286 29.15 3.41 -11.03
N GLY A 287 28.15 3.71 -11.89
CA GLY A 287 27.50 2.76 -12.78
C GLY A 287 26.27 2.06 -12.18
N TYR A 288 25.79 2.46 -11.01
CA TYR A 288 24.52 1.97 -10.49
C TYR A 288 23.34 2.46 -11.38
N ARG A 289 22.26 1.72 -11.39
CA ARG A 289 21.06 2.06 -12.19
C ARG A 289 19.87 2.29 -11.29
N LYS A 290 19.08 3.33 -11.54
CA LYS A 290 17.84 3.63 -10.81
C LYS A 290 16.92 2.41 -10.69
N GLN A 291 16.78 1.60 -11.77
CA GLN A 291 15.98 0.36 -11.78
C GLN A 291 16.43 -0.69 -10.76
N LYS A 292 17.69 -0.65 -10.32
CA LYS A 292 18.19 -1.53 -9.26
C LYS A 292 18.02 -0.89 -7.90
N LEU A 293 18.33 0.41 -7.79
CA LEU A 293 18.25 1.16 -6.54
C LEU A 293 16.82 1.29 -6.00
N ARG A 294 15.80 1.26 -6.86
CA ARG A 294 14.39 1.29 -6.44
C ARG A 294 13.90 0.03 -5.72
N ALA A 295 14.64 -1.07 -5.81
CA ALA A 295 14.24 -2.32 -5.18
C ALA A 295 14.32 -2.21 -3.65
N HIS A 296 13.21 -2.53 -2.97
CA HIS A 296 13.10 -2.43 -1.52
C HIS A 296 13.94 -3.50 -0.83
N SER A 297 14.64 -3.11 0.25
CA SER A 297 15.39 -4.00 1.12
C SER A 297 14.49 -4.94 1.91
N ASP A 298 15.10 -5.94 2.53
CA ASP A 298 14.39 -6.80 3.46
C ASP A 298 14.13 -6.06 4.78
N PHE A 299 15.13 -5.31 5.27
CA PHE A 299 15.07 -4.54 6.51
C PHE A 299 15.58 -3.11 6.32
N LEU A 300 15.41 -2.25 7.33
CA LEU A 300 15.83 -0.85 7.32
C LEU A 300 17.29 -0.73 7.76
N TRP A 301 18.20 -1.26 6.97
CA TRP A 301 19.62 -1.40 7.29
C TRP A 301 20.40 -0.09 7.39
N ASN A 302 19.95 0.98 6.72
CA ASN A 302 20.63 2.28 6.76
C ASN A 302 19.97 3.19 7.80
N THR A 303 20.67 3.44 8.91
CA THR A 303 20.17 4.23 10.03
C THR A 303 20.01 5.71 9.68
N ALA A 304 20.91 6.28 8.86
CA ALA A 304 20.82 7.68 8.45
C ALA A 304 19.62 7.96 7.52
N VAL A 305 19.25 7.00 6.67
CA VAL A 305 18.02 7.11 5.84
C VAL A 305 16.79 6.92 6.72
N THR A 306 16.83 6.04 7.71
CA THR A 306 15.74 5.86 8.67
C THR A 306 15.54 7.11 9.54
N ASP A 307 16.62 7.74 10.01
CA ASP A 307 16.54 9.02 10.76
C ASP A 307 15.90 10.13 9.90
N TRP A 308 16.23 10.18 8.61
CA TRP A 308 15.57 11.10 7.70
C TRP A 308 14.07 10.81 7.59
N ALA A 309 13.67 9.57 7.40
CA ALA A 309 12.25 9.21 7.33
C ALA A 309 11.50 9.58 8.62
N LEU A 310 12.13 9.41 9.79
CA LEU A 310 11.57 9.75 11.09
C LEU A 310 11.36 11.25 11.29
N THR A 311 12.02 12.13 10.51
CA THR A 311 11.71 13.58 10.56
C THR A 311 10.28 13.92 10.16
N PHE A 312 9.60 13.04 9.43
CA PHE A 312 8.20 13.19 9.06
C PHE A 312 7.22 12.76 10.16
N SER A 313 7.69 12.06 11.19
CA SER A 313 6.80 11.41 12.17
C SER A 313 5.92 12.38 12.98
N GLU A 314 6.23 13.67 13.06
CA GLU A 314 5.40 14.64 13.76
C GLU A 314 4.01 14.78 13.11
N ASP A 315 3.94 14.92 11.79
CA ASP A 315 2.71 15.23 11.06
C ASP A 315 2.17 14.08 10.20
N TRP A 316 2.94 13.01 9.98
CA TRP A 316 2.63 11.93 9.05
C TRP A 316 2.53 10.56 9.75
N ASP A 317 1.70 9.69 9.20
CA ASP A 317 1.81 8.24 9.43
C ASP A 317 2.76 7.65 8.38
N ILE A 318 3.61 6.69 8.77
CA ILE A 318 4.65 6.13 7.91
C ILE A 318 4.34 4.67 7.57
N GLN A 319 4.09 4.39 6.29
CA GLN A 319 3.89 3.05 5.77
C GLN A 319 5.23 2.48 5.29
N VAL A 320 5.73 1.47 6.00
CA VAL A 320 7.00 0.81 5.65
C VAL A 320 6.78 -0.20 4.52
N GLU A 321 7.54 -0.09 3.46
CA GLU A 321 7.50 -0.97 2.29
C GLU A 321 8.74 -1.86 2.18
N ALA A 322 9.20 -2.40 3.29
CA ALA A 322 10.27 -3.40 3.32
C ALA A 322 9.70 -4.83 3.23
N LYS A 323 10.50 -5.79 2.73
CA LYS A 323 10.08 -7.20 2.63
C LYS A 323 9.95 -7.87 3.99
N GLY A 324 10.65 -7.38 5.02
CA GLY A 324 10.52 -7.80 6.42
C GLY A 324 9.22 -7.38 7.11
N LYS A 325 8.31 -6.65 6.40
CA LYS A 325 6.94 -6.35 6.82
C LYS A 325 6.83 -5.79 8.25
N ASN A 326 6.03 -6.47 9.12
CA ASN A 326 5.89 -6.13 10.53
C ASN A 326 7.24 -6.07 11.26
N LEU A 327 8.17 -6.99 10.95
CA LEU A 327 9.49 -7.03 11.60
C LEU A 327 10.36 -5.82 11.22
N ALA A 328 10.33 -5.39 9.96
CA ALA A 328 11.02 -4.16 9.53
C ALA A 328 10.37 -2.91 10.14
N THR A 329 9.05 -2.91 10.31
CA THR A 329 8.34 -1.80 10.96
C THR A 329 8.62 -1.77 12.47
N ASP A 330 8.89 -2.92 13.11
CA ASP A 330 9.36 -2.96 14.50
C ASP A 330 10.72 -2.27 14.64
N GLN A 331 11.64 -2.44 13.67
CA GLN A 331 12.91 -1.70 13.65
C GLN A 331 12.70 -0.19 13.57
N LEU A 332 11.81 0.28 12.67
CA LEU A 332 11.48 1.72 12.57
C LEU A 332 10.94 2.27 13.88
N HIS A 333 9.99 1.57 14.48
CA HIS A 333 9.38 1.97 15.74
C HIS A 333 10.40 2.00 16.88
N GLN A 334 11.29 1.00 16.96
CA GLN A 334 12.35 0.99 17.96
C GLN A 334 13.34 2.14 17.77
N GLN A 335 13.73 2.46 16.54
CA GLN A 335 14.61 3.60 16.26
C GLN A 335 13.93 4.92 16.63
N TRP A 336 12.62 5.07 16.35
CA TRP A 336 11.84 6.23 16.79
C TRP A 336 11.81 6.36 18.31
N LEU A 337 11.57 5.27 19.05
CA LEU A 337 11.58 5.28 20.54
C LEU A 337 12.92 5.74 21.10
N ASN A 338 14.02 5.36 20.46
CA ASN A 338 15.36 5.74 20.89
C ASN A 338 15.67 7.25 20.68
N GLN A 339 14.82 7.96 19.93
CA GLN A 339 14.95 9.40 19.66
C GLN A 339 14.04 10.27 20.57
N GLN A 340 13.15 9.64 21.36
CA GLN A 340 12.25 10.32 22.30
C GLN A 340 12.96 10.56 23.65
#